data_766c1ce8d5cb7c1d319be20e7d6445fa
#
_entry.id   766c1ce8d5cb7c1d319be20e7d6445fa
#
_cell.length_a   1.000
_cell.length_b   1.000
_cell.length_c   1.000
_cell.angle_alpha   90.00
_cell.angle_beta   90.00
_cell.angle_gamma   90.00
#
_symmetry.space_group_name_H-M   'P 1'
#
loop_
_entity.id
_entity.type
_entity.pdbx_description
1 polymer ?
#
loop_
_entity_poly.entity_id
_entity_poly.type
_entity_poly.pdbx_seq_one_letter_code
_entity_poly.pdbx_strand_id
1 'polypeptide(L)'
;AYRRQRQMCIRDSFGGGGMDDIFDMFFGGQGRGRSGREAGPQRGADLRFDMEITFEEAAFGVEKEINLYRDETCDHCHGDGAEPGSKVETCPECHGSGYVRFTQNTMFGQMVNERPCSKCHGEGKIISNPCKECRGKGTVKKNKRLKVKIPAGVDNGSRLRVSGEGEAGAKGGQSGDLYVYLYVKPHKFFERDGTTVLCEVPVNIVQATLGAEIKVPTLDGQVTVKVPEGTQPGKVLRLKEKGIPSPVSYTHLTLPTICS
;
A
#
# COMPACT_ATOMS: atom_id res chain seq x y z
N ALA A 1 -29.04 -1.39 37.77
CA ALA A 1 -29.50 -2.60 37.08
C ALA A 1 -30.03 -2.23 35.69
N TYR A 2 -29.16 -2.24 34.68
CA TYR A 2 -29.62 -2.27 33.28
C TYR A 2 -28.65 -3.14 32.49
N ARG A 3 -29.05 -4.38 32.30
CA ARG A 3 -28.35 -5.42 31.53
C ARG A 3 -28.78 -5.23 30.07
N ARG A 4 -27.93 -4.64 29.23
CA ARG A 4 -28.13 -4.63 27.78
C ARG A 4 -27.60 -5.96 27.22
N GLN A 5 -28.51 -6.83 26.86
CA GLN A 5 -28.28 -8.02 26.08
C GLN A 5 -27.75 -7.63 24.69
N ARG A 6 -26.54 -8.07 24.36
CA ARG A 6 -26.06 -8.12 22.99
C ARG A 6 -26.78 -9.26 22.29
N GLN A 7 -27.68 -8.94 21.40
CA GLN A 7 -28.21 -9.91 20.44
C GLN A 7 -27.11 -10.24 19.44
N MET A 8 -26.57 -11.42 19.57
CA MET A 8 -25.69 -12.07 18.63
C MET A 8 -26.59 -12.65 17.53
N CYS A 9 -26.64 -12.02 16.36
CA CYS A 9 -27.29 -12.61 15.19
C CYS A 9 -26.45 -13.78 14.69
N ILE A 10 -26.71 -14.95 15.19
CA ILE A 10 -26.28 -16.20 14.56
C ILE A 10 -27.24 -16.39 13.38
N ARG A 11 -26.74 -16.22 12.20
CA ARG A 11 -27.41 -16.59 10.97
C ARG A 11 -27.21 -18.12 10.84
N ASP A 12 -28.18 -18.85 11.22
CA ASP A 12 -28.29 -20.29 10.95
C ASP A 12 -28.38 -20.50 9.44
N SER A 13 -27.24 -20.85 8.83
CA SER A 13 -27.21 -21.41 7.49
C SER A 13 -27.20 -22.94 7.60
N PHE A 14 -28.33 -23.49 7.99
CA PHE A 14 -28.59 -24.91 7.84
C PHE A 14 -29.81 -25.07 6.94
N GLY A 15 -29.56 -25.32 5.67
CA GLY A 15 -30.63 -25.55 4.70
C GLY A 15 -30.09 -25.91 3.34
N GLY A 16 -29.90 -27.17 3.07
CA GLY A 16 -30.07 -27.91 1.83
C GLY A 16 -29.56 -27.21 0.52
N GLY A 17 -28.47 -27.65 -0.02
CA GLY A 17 -28.04 -27.19 -1.33
C GLY A 17 -26.67 -27.70 -1.79
N GLY A 18 -26.31 -28.89 -1.37
CA GLY A 18 -25.04 -29.51 -1.80
C GLY A 18 -25.06 -30.13 -3.20
N MET A 19 -26.11 -29.91 -3.99
CA MET A 19 -26.23 -30.49 -5.35
C MET A 19 -26.28 -29.45 -6.45
N ASP A 20 -26.67 -28.21 -6.15
CA ASP A 20 -26.68 -27.13 -7.15
C ASP A 20 -25.28 -26.61 -7.46
N ASP A 21 -24.38 -26.53 -6.49
CA ASP A 21 -23.00 -26.09 -6.72
C ASP A 21 -22.19 -27.06 -7.59
N ILE A 22 -22.48 -28.38 -7.53
CA ILE A 22 -21.82 -29.37 -8.38
C ILE A 22 -22.39 -29.32 -9.81
N PHE A 23 -23.67 -28.99 -9.93
CA PHE A 23 -24.33 -28.89 -11.24
C PHE A 23 -23.89 -27.62 -11.99
N ASP A 24 -23.72 -26.50 -11.29
CA ASP A 24 -23.14 -25.27 -11.84
C ASP A 24 -21.67 -25.43 -12.24
N MET A 25 -20.90 -26.25 -11.52
CA MET A 25 -19.51 -26.54 -11.87
C MET A 25 -19.38 -27.47 -13.07
N PHE A 26 -20.35 -28.34 -13.32
CA PHE A 26 -20.30 -29.33 -14.39
C PHE A 26 -21.13 -28.95 -15.64
N PHE A 27 -22.24 -28.25 -15.49
CA PHE A 27 -23.14 -27.86 -16.58
C PHE A 27 -23.27 -26.34 -16.79
N GLY A 28 -22.93 -25.50 -15.79
CA GLY A 28 -22.96 -24.04 -15.86
C GLY A 28 -21.74 -23.41 -16.50
N GLY A 29 -20.85 -24.18 -17.10
CA GLY A 29 -19.57 -23.75 -17.68
C GLY A 29 -19.67 -22.95 -18.98
N GLN A 30 -20.74 -22.18 -19.18
CA GLN A 30 -20.84 -21.33 -20.37
C GLN A 30 -21.08 -19.87 -19.99
N GLY A 31 -20.09 -19.24 -19.44
CA GLY A 31 -20.11 -17.80 -19.37
C GLY A 31 -19.57 -17.17 -18.10
N ARG A 32 -18.25 -17.10 -17.94
CA ARG A 32 -17.51 -15.97 -17.35
C ARG A 32 -16.07 -16.30 -16.96
N GLY A 33 -15.34 -16.84 -17.89
CA GLY A 33 -13.88 -16.90 -17.83
C GLY A 33 -13.27 -16.10 -18.97
N ARG A 34 -13.71 -14.86 -19.17
CA ARG A 34 -13.03 -13.92 -20.06
C ARG A 34 -11.80 -13.34 -19.34
N SER A 35 -10.78 -14.15 -19.12
CA SER A 35 -9.43 -13.64 -19.02
C SER A 35 -8.81 -13.53 -20.42
N GLY A 36 -9.53 -12.92 -21.35
CA GLY A 36 -8.93 -12.41 -22.56
C GLY A 36 -7.99 -11.29 -22.11
N ARG A 37 -6.68 -11.52 -22.17
CA ARG A 37 -5.70 -10.45 -22.05
C ARG A 37 -6.01 -9.44 -23.14
N GLU A 38 -6.62 -8.34 -22.76
CA GLU A 38 -6.97 -7.26 -23.68
C GLU A 38 -5.68 -6.76 -24.34
N ALA A 39 -5.68 -6.74 -25.67
CA ALA A 39 -4.57 -6.20 -26.47
C ALA A 39 -4.44 -4.67 -26.36
N GLY A 40 -5.21 -4.04 -25.46
CA GLY A 40 -5.25 -2.61 -25.21
C GLY A 40 -4.17 -2.10 -24.24
N PRO A 41 -4.20 -0.78 -23.93
CA PRO A 41 -3.36 -0.17 -22.92
C PRO A 41 -3.54 -0.88 -21.58
N GLN A 42 -2.44 -1.33 -20.98
CA GLN A 42 -2.48 -2.02 -19.70
C GLN A 42 -1.91 -1.10 -18.62
N ARG A 43 -2.61 -0.99 -17.49
CA ARG A 43 -2.11 -0.24 -16.33
C ARG A 43 -0.85 -0.90 -15.80
N GLY A 44 0.13 -0.07 -15.42
CA GLY A 44 1.35 -0.51 -14.76
C GLY A 44 1.07 -1.16 -13.42
N ALA A 45 2.00 -1.98 -12.97
CA ALA A 45 1.94 -2.63 -11.67
C ALA A 45 2.09 -1.61 -10.54
N ASP A 46 1.40 -1.86 -9.44
CA ASP A 46 1.57 -1.09 -8.22
C ASP A 46 2.87 -1.53 -7.53
N LEU A 47 3.64 -0.57 -7.01
CA LEU A 47 4.88 -0.81 -6.29
C LEU A 47 4.66 -0.75 -4.79
N ARG A 48 5.39 -1.59 -4.07
CA ARG A 48 5.47 -1.57 -2.62
C ARG A 48 6.87 -1.12 -2.20
N PHE A 49 6.94 -0.20 -1.25
CA PHE A 49 8.17 0.27 -0.64
C PHE A 49 8.02 0.27 0.88
N ASP A 50 8.88 -0.46 1.56
CA ASP A 50 8.90 -0.54 3.02
C ASP A 50 9.92 0.48 3.54
N MET A 51 9.48 1.39 4.43
CA MET A 51 10.29 2.47 4.97
C MET A 51 10.31 2.42 6.49
N GLU A 52 11.49 2.49 7.07
CA GLU A 52 11.69 2.63 8.49
C GLU A 52 11.80 4.11 8.88
N ILE A 53 11.07 4.49 9.91
CA ILE A 53 11.07 5.84 10.48
C ILE A 53 11.34 5.77 11.98
N THR A 54 11.88 6.85 12.55
CA THR A 54 12.06 6.96 13.99
C THR A 54 10.74 7.31 14.68
N PHE A 55 10.70 7.16 15.98
CA PHE A 55 9.53 7.46 16.79
C PHE A 55 9.15 8.95 16.70
N GLU A 56 10.15 9.83 16.74
CA GLU A 56 9.98 11.28 16.63
C GLU A 56 9.49 11.69 15.23
N GLU A 57 10.04 11.07 14.19
CA GLU A 57 9.59 11.28 12.81
C GLU A 57 8.13 10.86 12.60
N ALA A 58 7.70 9.77 13.26
CA ALA A 58 6.32 9.33 13.24
C ALA A 58 5.40 10.29 14.01
N ALA A 59 5.88 10.88 15.12
CA ALA A 59 5.11 11.83 15.92
C ALA A 59 4.91 13.18 15.24
N PHE A 60 5.98 13.75 14.68
CA PHE A 60 5.97 15.11 14.11
C PHE A 60 5.76 15.15 12.61
N GLY A 61 5.90 14.01 11.93
CA GLY A 61 5.92 13.94 10.48
C GLY A 61 7.28 14.35 9.91
N VAL A 62 7.57 13.90 8.71
CA VAL A 62 8.84 14.16 8.03
C VAL A 62 8.68 14.06 6.53
N GLU A 63 9.53 14.78 5.78
CA GLU A 63 9.70 14.59 4.34
C GLU A 63 10.97 13.78 4.11
N LYS A 64 10.83 12.59 3.48
CA LYS A 64 11.97 11.73 3.14
C LYS A 64 12.08 11.54 1.64
N GLU A 65 13.31 11.48 1.16
CA GLU A 65 13.61 11.12 -0.22
C GLU A 65 13.83 9.61 -0.30
N ILE A 66 13.16 8.98 -1.25
CA ILE A 66 13.33 7.57 -1.58
C ILE A 66 13.85 7.42 -2.99
N ASN A 67 14.68 6.40 -3.20
CA ASN A 67 15.15 6.01 -4.52
C ASN A 67 14.37 4.77 -4.95
N LEU A 68 13.63 4.89 -6.05
CA LEU A 68 12.84 3.81 -6.62
C LEU A 68 13.44 3.35 -7.93
N TYR A 69 13.63 2.05 -8.05
CA TYR A 69 14.01 1.41 -9.29
C TYR A 69 12.76 0.84 -9.95
N ARG A 70 12.31 1.46 -11.03
CA ARG A 70 11.06 1.12 -11.68
C ARG A 70 11.13 1.19 -13.21
N ASP A 71 10.19 0.53 -13.86
CA ASP A 71 9.97 0.71 -15.27
C ASP A 71 9.27 2.05 -15.53
N GLU A 72 9.91 2.92 -16.32
CA GLU A 72 9.36 4.19 -16.80
C GLU A 72 9.13 4.14 -18.30
N THR A 73 8.20 4.94 -18.78
CA THR A 73 7.99 5.10 -20.22
C THR A 73 9.29 5.54 -20.88
N CYS A 74 9.65 4.89 -21.96
CA CYS A 74 10.84 5.23 -22.72
C CYS A 74 10.70 6.63 -23.31
N ASP A 75 11.62 7.54 -22.98
CA ASP A 75 11.59 8.93 -23.47
C ASP A 75 11.83 9.02 -24.98
N HIS A 76 12.55 8.05 -25.57
CA HIS A 76 12.86 8.03 -26.98
C HIS A 76 11.68 7.66 -27.87
N CYS A 77 10.87 6.67 -27.49
CA CYS A 77 9.72 6.22 -28.26
C CYS A 77 8.37 6.53 -27.59
N HIS A 78 8.35 7.20 -26.45
CA HIS A 78 7.13 7.57 -25.73
C HIS A 78 6.16 6.41 -25.43
N GLY A 79 6.70 5.21 -25.27
CA GLY A 79 5.92 4.02 -24.96
C GLY A 79 5.50 3.16 -26.16
N ASP A 80 5.71 3.62 -27.39
CA ASP A 80 5.30 2.90 -28.59
C ASP A 80 6.18 1.68 -28.92
N GLY A 81 7.39 1.65 -28.42
CA GLY A 81 8.38 0.62 -28.70
C GLY A 81 9.05 0.72 -30.07
N ALA A 82 8.63 1.64 -30.94
CA ALA A 82 9.16 1.85 -32.27
C ALA A 82 10.20 2.98 -32.30
N GLU A 83 11.17 2.90 -33.20
CA GLU A 83 12.08 4.03 -33.45
C GLU A 83 11.29 5.24 -33.96
N PRO A 84 11.57 6.48 -33.48
CA PRO A 84 10.93 7.68 -33.97
C PRO A 84 11.03 7.80 -35.50
N GLY A 85 9.87 7.96 -36.16
CA GLY A 85 9.78 7.99 -37.61
C GLY A 85 9.56 6.62 -38.28
N SER A 86 9.59 5.51 -37.55
CA SER A 86 9.20 4.21 -38.07
C SER A 86 7.69 3.99 -37.97
N LYS A 87 7.12 3.26 -38.94
CA LYS A 87 5.70 2.93 -38.93
C LYS A 87 5.42 1.74 -38.00
N VAL A 88 4.44 1.92 -37.12
CA VAL A 88 3.83 0.83 -36.38
C VAL A 88 2.62 0.36 -37.13
N GLU A 89 2.66 -0.87 -37.66
CA GLU A 89 1.57 -1.44 -38.45
C GLU A 89 0.73 -2.39 -37.61
N THR A 90 -0.59 -2.36 -37.79
CA THR A 90 -1.47 -3.34 -37.19
C THR A 90 -1.16 -4.72 -37.76
N CYS A 91 -1.03 -5.75 -36.96
CA CYS A 91 -0.75 -7.10 -37.42
C CYS A 91 -1.88 -7.58 -38.39
N PRO A 92 -1.53 -7.95 -39.61
CA PRO A 92 -2.55 -8.35 -40.61
C PRO A 92 -3.17 -9.72 -40.31
N GLU A 93 -2.55 -10.54 -39.47
CA GLU A 93 -3.04 -11.88 -39.15
C GLU A 93 -4.08 -11.84 -38.01
N CYS A 94 -3.86 -11.05 -36.98
CA CYS A 94 -4.78 -10.96 -35.86
C CYS A 94 -5.58 -9.64 -35.84
N HIS A 95 -5.38 -8.75 -36.82
CA HIS A 95 -6.05 -7.46 -36.94
C HIS A 95 -6.04 -6.63 -35.65
N GLY A 96 -4.90 -6.66 -34.91
CA GLY A 96 -4.70 -5.90 -33.68
C GLY A 96 -5.12 -6.62 -32.41
N SER A 97 -5.79 -7.77 -32.48
CA SER A 97 -6.25 -8.50 -31.28
C SER A 97 -5.12 -9.17 -30.49
N GLY A 98 -3.97 -9.41 -31.11
CA GLY A 98 -2.86 -10.15 -30.52
C GLY A 98 -3.06 -11.67 -30.46
N TYR A 99 -4.29 -12.15 -30.66
CA TYR A 99 -4.65 -13.57 -30.57
C TYR A 99 -5.36 -14.03 -31.81
N VAL A 100 -5.16 -15.29 -32.14
CA VAL A 100 -5.85 -15.98 -33.24
C VAL A 100 -6.77 -17.03 -32.62
N ARG A 101 -8.05 -16.99 -33.03
CA ARG A 101 -9.06 -17.96 -32.62
C ARG A 101 -9.12 -19.10 -33.61
N PHE A 102 -9.10 -20.31 -33.11
CA PHE A 102 -9.36 -21.48 -33.93
C PHE A 102 -10.38 -22.37 -33.25
N THR A 103 -11.30 -22.88 -34.05
CA THR A 103 -12.36 -23.75 -33.60
C THR A 103 -11.95 -25.19 -33.83
N GLN A 104 -11.94 -26.00 -32.77
CA GLN A 104 -11.77 -27.44 -32.85
C GLN A 104 -13.10 -28.12 -32.61
N ASN A 105 -13.50 -28.98 -33.54
CA ASN A 105 -14.65 -29.84 -33.36
C ASN A 105 -14.24 -31.04 -32.53
N THR A 106 -14.81 -31.16 -31.33
CA THR A 106 -14.59 -32.33 -30.44
C THR A 106 -15.88 -33.15 -30.37
N MET A 107 -15.80 -34.37 -29.87
CA MET A 107 -16.98 -35.23 -29.68
C MET A 107 -18.07 -34.62 -28.80
N PHE A 108 -17.72 -33.57 -28.01
CA PHE A 108 -18.60 -32.87 -27.07
C PHE A 108 -19.04 -31.49 -27.59
N GLY A 109 -18.75 -31.15 -28.86
CA GLY A 109 -19.11 -29.87 -29.46
C GLY A 109 -17.89 -29.07 -29.96
N GLN A 110 -18.18 -27.84 -30.42
CA GLN A 110 -17.15 -26.94 -30.90
C GLN A 110 -16.47 -26.22 -29.73
N MET A 111 -15.17 -26.44 -29.59
CA MET A 111 -14.33 -25.65 -28.66
C MET A 111 -13.59 -24.56 -29.42
N VAL A 112 -13.74 -23.33 -28.96
CA VAL A 112 -12.97 -22.19 -29.47
C VAL A 112 -11.74 -22.01 -28.55
N ASN A 113 -10.58 -22.22 -29.16
CA ASN A 113 -9.29 -22.01 -28.48
C ASN A 113 -8.66 -20.72 -29.00
N GLU A 114 -8.05 -19.96 -28.07
CA GLU A 114 -7.29 -18.75 -28.40
C GLU A 114 -5.79 -19.03 -28.19
N ARG A 115 -4.97 -18.66 -29.16
CA ARG A 115 -3.51 -18.70 -29.02
C ARG A 115 -2.91 -17.35 -29.39
N PRO A 116 -1.74 -16.99 -28.81
CA PRO A 116 -1.01 -15.80 -29.24
C PRO A 116 -0.73 -15.87 -30.75
N CYS A 117 -0.92 -14.75 -31.42
CA CYS A 117 -0.64 -14.65 -32.87
C CYS A 117 0.86 -14.92 -33.09
N SER A 118 1.17 -15.84 -34.00
CA SER A 118 2.55 -16.24 -34.31
C SER A 118 3.37 -15.11 -34.93
N LYS A 119 2.73 -14.16 -35.57
CA LYS A 119 3.38 -13.07 -36.29
C LYS A 119 3.71 -11.86 -35.41
N CYS A 120 2.88 -11.53 -34.43
CA CYS A 120 3.11 -10.42 -33.52
C CYS A 120 3.35 -10.86 -32.06
N HIS A 121 3.40 -12.17 -31.80
CA HIS A 121 3.66 -12.77 -30.49
C HIS A 121 2.75 -12.23 -29.34
N GLY A 122 1.53 -11.83 -29.69
CA GLY A 122 0.57 -11.31 -28.73
C GLY A 122 0.51 -9.78 -28.63
N GLU A 123 1.36 -9.05 -29.35
CA GLU A 123 1.40 -7.58 -29.28
C GLU A 123 0.30 -6.88 -30.09
N GLY A 124 -0.26 -7.55 -31.08
CA GLY A 124 -1.28 -6.97 -31.99
C GLY A 124 -0.71 -6.00 -33.02
N LYS A 125 0.54 -5.58 -32.86
CA LYS A 125 1.25 -4.62 -33.72
C LYS A 125 2.55 -5.26 -34.23
N ILE A 126 3.02 -4.81 -35.38
CA ILE A 126 4.32 -5.18 -35.95
C ILE A 126 5.15 -3.90 -36.02
N ILE A 127 6.31 -3.93 -35.37
CA ILE A 127 7.27 -2.83 -35.36
C ILE A 127 8.37 -3.17 -36.36
N SER A 128 8.48 -2.39 -37.42
CA SER A 128 9.52 -2.61 -38.45
C SER A 128 10.91 -2.34 -37.91
N ASN A 129 11.07 -1.25 -37.12
CA ASN A 129 12.32 -0.90 -36.49
C ASN A 129 12.08 -0.70 -34.98
N PRO A 130 12.54 -1.65 -34.12
CA PRO A 130 12.39 -1.49 -32.68
C PRO A 130 13.26 -0.35 -32.15
N CYS A 131 12.73 0.38 -31.17
CA CYS A 131 13.46 1.45 -30.48
C CYS A 131 14.78 0.93 -29.88
N LYS A 132 15.88 1.63 -30.11
CA LYS A 132 17.23 1.23 -29.65
C LYS A 132 17.38 1.22 -28.13
N GLU A 133 16.69 2.12 -27.42
CA GLU A 133 16.77 2.22 -25.96
C GLU A 133 15.98 1.13 -25.25
N CYS A 134 14.69 0.97 -25.59
CA CYS A 134 13.81 0.01 -24.93
C CYS A 134 13.73 -1.37 -25.64
N ARG A 135 14.34 -1.50 -26.81
CA ARG A 135 14.33 -2.73 -27.63
C ARG A 135 12.93 -3.27 -27.91
N GLY A 136 12.00 -2.36 -28.21
CA GLY A 136 10.62 -2.71 -28.52
C GLY A 136 9.67 -2.76 -27.32
N LYS A 137 10.16 -2.75 -26.08
CA LYS A 137 9.32 -2.87 -24.87
C LYS A 137 8.47 -1.63 -24.57
N GLY A 138 8.87 -0.45 -25.03
CA GLY A 138 8.22 0.82 -24.69
C GLY A 138 8.55 1.36 -23.30
N THR A 139 9.20 0.57 -22.44
CA THR A 139 9.60 0.94 -21.07
C THR A 139 11.07 0.71 -20.83
N VAL A 140 11.68 1.51 -19.94
CA VAL A 140 13.09 1.44 -19.54
C VAL A 140 13.18 1.50 -18.02
N LYS A 141 14.08 0.73 -17.44
CA LYS A 141 14.33 0.79 -16.00
C LYS A 141 15.13 2.04 -15.65
N LYS A 142 14.55 2.88 -14.81
CA LYS A 142 15.19 4.10 -14.31
C LYS A 142 15.17 4.16 -12.79
N ASN A 143 16.16 4.81 -12.21
CA ASN A 143 16.18 5.15 -10.80
C ASN A 143 15.60 6.55 -10.63
N LYS A 144 14.46 6.66 -9.97
CA LYS A 144 13.78 7.94 -9.70
C LYS A 144 13.88 8.28 -8.22
N ARG A 145 14.27 9.52 -7.94
CA ARG A 145 14.20 10.10 -6.59
C ARG A 145 12.83 10.72 -6.38
N LEU A 146 12.15 10.30 -5.32
CA LEU A 146 10.83 10.79 -4.98
C LEU A 146 10.82 11.32 -3.55
N LYS A 147 10.26 12.50 -3.34
CA LYS A 147 9.99 13.03 -2.00
C LYS A 147 8.64 12.55 -1.51
N VAL A 148 8.64 11.86 -0.39
CA VAL A 148 7.43 11.40 0.27
C VAL A 148 7.22 12.18 1.54
N LYS A 149 6.06 12.81 1.66
CA LYS A 149 5.64 13.53 2.85
C LYS A 149 4.87 12.60 3.77
N ILE A 150 5.44 12.34 4.93
CA ILE A 150 4.85 11.52 5.99
C ILE A 150 4.11 12.47 6.94
N PRO A 151 2.78 12.33 7.12
CA PRO A 151 2.03 13.18 8.05
C PRO A 151 2.42 12.87 9.50
N ALA A 152 2.19 13.85 10.39
CA ALA A 152 2.38 13.66 11.82
C ALA A 152 1.39 12.64 12.38
N GLY A 153 1.82 11.87 13.35
CA GLY A 153 0.96 10.93 14.06
C GLY A 153 0.73 9.59 13.39
N VAL A 154 1.50 9.23 12.37
CA VAL A 154 1.38 7.93 11.71
C VAL A 154 1.69 6.78 12.65
N ASP A 155 0.94 5.69 12.53
CA ASP A 155 1.15 4.46 13.30
C ASP A 155 2.06 3.48 12.58
N ASN A 156 2.60 2.52 13.34
CA ASN A 156 3.33 1.39 12.78
C ASN A 156 2.43 0.58 11.84
N GLY A 157 2.95 0.25 10.65
CA GLY A 157 2.18 -0.44 9.61
C GLY A 157 1.26 0.48 8.78
N SER A 158 1.27 1.79 9.02
CA SER A 158 0.53 2.76 8.19
C SER A 158 0.96 2.70 6.74
N ARG A 159 -0.01 2.85 5.83
CA ARG A 159 0.20 2.79 4.40
C ARG A 159 -0.10 4.13 3.74
N LEU A 160 0.89 4.71 3.08
CA LEU A 160 0.76 5.89 2.25
C LEU A 160 0.66 5.50 0.78
N ARG A 161 -0.33 6.02 0.07
CA ARG A 161 -0.47 5.86 -1.37
C ARG A 161 0.02 7.11 -2.08
N VAL A 162 0.94 6.93 -3.02
CA VAL A 162 1.41 7.97 -3.92
C VAL A 162 0.95 7.60 -5.32
N SER A 163 -0.05 8.32 -5.83
CA SER A 163 -0.71 8.00 -7.10
C SER A 163 0.22 8.23 -8.29
N GLY A 164 0.21 7.29 -9.26
CA GLY A 164 0.98 7.40 -10.49
C GLY A 164 2.48 7.16 -10.35
N GLU A 165 2.98 6.81 -9.17
CA GLU A 165 4.38 6.55 -8.90
C GLU A 165 4.73 5.04 -8.83
N GLY A 166 3.87 4.18 -9.40
CA GLY A 166 4.12 2.77 -9.67
C GLY A 166 4.92 2.54 -10.94
N GLU A 167 4.88 1.35 -11.50
CA GLU A 167 5.49 1.03 -12.79
C GLU A 167 4.71 1.66 -13.95
N ALA A 168 5.41 1.99 -15.03
CA ALA A 168 4.78 2.47 -16.23
C ALA A 168 3.84 1.41 -16.82
N GLY A 169 2.69 1.85 -17.31
CA GLY A 169 1.77 0.99 -18.02
C GLY A 169 2.31 0.56 -19.39
N ALA A 170 2.01 -0.66 -19.76
CA ALA A 170 2.37 -1.16 -21.09
C ALA A 170 1.45 -0.55 -22.17
N LYS A 171 2.00 -0.36 -23.37
CA LYS A 171 1.25 0.10 -24.57
C LYS A 171 0.52 1.44 -24.36
N GLY A 172 1.14 2.40 -23.64
CA GLY A 172 0.53 3.70 -23.35
C GLY A 172 -0.52 3.66 -22.23
N GLY A 173 -0.56 2.59 -21.44
CA GLY A 173 -1.41 2.50 -20.25
C GLY A 173 -0.98 3.44 -19.14
N GLN A 174 -1.87 3.72 -18.19
CA GLN A 174 -1.57 4.54 -17.02
C GLN A 174 -0.56 3.83 -16.12
N SER A 175 0.30 4.62 -15.46
CA SER A 175 1.19 4.09 -14.42
C SER A 175 0.40 3.53 -13.23
N GLY A 176 0.98 2.57 -12.54
CA GLY A 176 0.49 2.09 -11.26
C GLY A 176 0.68 3.11 -10.14
N ASP A 177 0.41 2.70 -8.91
CA ASP A 177 0.59 3.51 -7.72
C ASP A 177 1.74 2.96 -6.87
N LEU A 178 2.33 3.85 -6.06
CA LEU A 178 3.32 3.45 -5.07
C LEU A 178 2.66 3.40 -3.69
N TYR A 179 2.79 2.27 -3.01
CA TYR A 179 2.38 2.07 -1.63
C TYR A 179 3.61 2.04 -0.73
N VAL A 180 3.74 3.06 0.11
CA VAL A 180 4.80 3.16 1.12
C VAL A 180 4.25 2.63 2.44
N TYR A 181 4.85 1.56 2.96
CA TYR A 181 4.55 0.99 4.27
C TYR A 181 5.54 1.54 5.28
N LEU A 182 5.02 2.13 6.35
CA LEU A 182 5.82 2.77 7.38
C LEU A 182 6.01 1.84 8.57
N TYR A 183 7.26 1.61 8.94
CA TYR A 183 7.64 0.85 10.13
C TYR A 183 8.32 1.78 11.13
N VAL A 184 7.70 1.95 12.28
CA VAL A 184 8.22 2.80 13.34
C VAL A 184 9.21 1.98 14.19
N LYS A 185 10.45 2.47 14.30
CA LYS A 185 11.45 1.85 15.17
C LYS A 185 11.06 2.02 16.63
N PRO A 186 11.21 0.97 17.47
CA PRO A 186 10.98 1.08 18.90
C PRO A 186 11.92 2.11 19.49
N HIS A 187 11.40 2.94 20.38
CA HIS A 187 12.19 3.94 21.11
C HIS A 187 12.66 3.37 22.46
N LYS A 188 13.78 3.86 22.98
CA LYS A 188 14.39 3.35 24.21
C LYS A 188 13.58 3.67 25.49
N PHE A 189 12.88 4.79 25.48
CA PHE A 189 12.20 5.34 26.67
C PHE A 189 10.71 5.52 26.47
N PHE A 190 10.26 5.57 25.21
CA PHE A 190 8.87 5.86 24.89
C PHE A 190 8.19 4.64 24.30
N GLU A 191 7.00 4.37 24.84
CA GLU A 191 6.06 3.43 24.24
C GLU A 191 4.85 4.21 23.75
N ARG A 192 4.22 3.72 22.70
CA ARG A 192 3.04 4.34 22.12
C ARG A 192 1.81 3.48 22.32
N ASP A 193 0.77 4.09 22.86
CA ASP A 193 -0.58 3.52 22.92
C ASP A 193 -1.58 4.49 22.26
N GLY A 194 -1.84 4.23 20.96
CA GLY A 194 -2.66 5.11 20.14
C GLY A 194 -2.05 6.50 20.01
N THR A 195 -2.66 7.51 20.60
CA THR A 195 -2.18 8.90 20.65
C THR A 195 -1.43 9.25 21.94
N THR A 196 -1.40 8.33 22.88
CA THR A 196 -0.73 8.50 24.15
C THR A 196 0.71 8.00 24.05
N VAL A 197 1.64 8.72 24.67
CA VAL A 197 3.04 8.32 24.84
C VAL A 197 3.26 7.95 26.28
N LEU A 198 3.75 6.76 26.50
CA LEU A 198 4.10 6.23 27.82
C LEU A 198 5.61 6.30 28.00
N CYS A 199 6.05 6.70 29.18
CA CYS A 199 7.45 6.59 29.57
C CYS A 199 7.58 6.24 31.05
N GLU A 200 8.56 5.41 31.39
CA GLU A 200 8.88 5.06 32.74
C GLU A 200 10.04 5.91 33.24
N VAL A 201 9.84 6.56 34.36
CA VAL A 201 10.87 7.41 34.96
C VAL A 201 11.20 6.91 36.38
N PRO A 202 12.47 6.50 36.66
CA PRO A 202 12.88 6.06 37.97
C PRO A 202 12.92 7.25 38.93
N VAL A 203 12.26 7.10 40.08
CA VAL A 203 12.21 8.10 41.15
C VAL A 203 12.87 7.54 42.39
N ASN A 204 13.70 8.34 43.06
CA ASN A 204 14.34 7.95 44.33
C ASN A 204 13.29 7.92 45.44
N ILE A 205 13.46 7.00 46.43
CA ILE A 205 12.57 6.84 47.60
C ILE A 205 12.37 8.16 48.36
N VAL A 206 13.42 8.97 48.48
CA VAL A 206 13.35 10.28 49.17
C VAL A 206 12.46 11.24 48.39
N GLN A 207 12.57 11.27 47.08
CA GLN A 207 11.72 12.09 46.19
C GLN A 207 10.27 11.64 46.22
N ALA A 208 10.03 10.33 46.31
CA ALA A 208 8.69 9.78 46.37
C ALA A 208 8.00 10.04 47.70
N THR A 209 8.73 10.04 48.80
CA THR A 209 8.18 10.26 50.15
C THR A 209 7.95 11.73 50.46
N LEU A 210 8.91 12.60 50.17
CA LEU A 210 8.87 14.02 50.48
C LEU A 210 8.23 14.87 49.37
N GLY A 211 8.01 14.28 48.20
CA GLY A 211 7.66 15.01 47.00
C GLY A 211 8.89 15.71 46.40
N ALA A 212 8.91 15.86 45.11
CA ALA A 212 9.99 16.53 44.40
C ALA A 212 9.55 17.04 43.02
N GLU A 213 10.31 17.95 42.47
CA GLU A 213 10.22 18.32 41.04
C GLU A 213 11.28 17.54 40.29
N ILE A 214 10.82 16.74 39.31
CA ILE A 214 11.69 15.94 38.46
C ILE A 214 11.60 16.41 37.03
N LYS A 215 12.69 16.29 36.26
CA LYS A 215 12.73 16.55 34.83
C LYS A 215 12.44 15.26 34.10
N VAL A 216 11.35 15.25 33.34
CA VAL A 216 10.88 14.11 32.56
C VAL A 216 11.12 14.39 31.08
N PRO A 217 11.73 13.45 30.34
CA PRO A 217 11.84 13.59 28.89
C PRO A 217 10.44 13.51 28.25
N THR A 218 10.20 14.36 27.29
CA THR A 218 9.02 14.32 26.42
C THR A 218 9.47 14.43 24.96
N LEU A 219 8.56 14.25 24.01
CA LEU A 219 8.89 14.38 22.59
C LEU A 219 9.38 15.78 22.22
N ASP A 220 8.87 16.82 22.90
CA ASP A 220 9.25 18.23 22.65
C ASP A 220 10.46 18.70 23.46
N GLY A 221 11.05 17.81 24.27
CA GLY A 221 12.16 18.15 25.16
C GLY A 221 11.90 17.72 26.60
N GLN A 222 12.50 18.42 27.59
CA GLN A 222 12.35 18.11 29.01
C GLN A 222 11.28 18.99 29.66
N VAL A 223 10.39 18.37 30.44
CA VAL A 223 9.36 19.07 31.23
C VAL A 223 9.53 18.76 32.69
N THR A 224 9.42 19.78 33.55
CA THR A 224 9.46 19.60 34.98
C THR A 224 8.08 19.16 35.48
N VAL A 225 8.04 18.04 36.19
CA VAL A 225 6.82 17.45 36.74
C VAL A 225 6.95 17.41 38.27
N LYS A 226 5.92 17.82 38.98
CA LYS A 226 5.83 17.77 40.41
C LYS A 226 5.31 16.40 40.87
N VAL A 227 6.12 15.65 41.54
CA VAL A 227 5.76 14.39 42.21
C VAL A 227 5.16 14.71 43.57
N PRO A 228 3.91 14.32 43.88
CA PRO A 228 3.31 14.52 45.18
C PRO A 228 4.03 13.69 46.26
N GLU A 229 4.00 14.18 47.50
CA GLU A 229 4.48 13.42 48.65
C GLU A 229 3.70 12.12 48.84
N GLY A 230 4.37 11.07 49.27
CA GLY A 230 3.75 9.76 49.47
C GLY A 230 3.41 9.01 48.22
N THR A 231 4.03 9.36 47.07
CA THR A 231 3.81 8.68 45.80
C THR A 231 4.25 7.21 45.85
N GLN A 232 3.35 6.30 45.52
CA GLN A 232 3.61 4.86 45.47
C GLN A 232 4.22 4.43 44.15
N PRO A 233 5.00 3.33 44.12
CA PRO A 233 5.49 2.76 42.85
C PRO A 233 4.33 2.44 41.87
N GLY A 234 4.56 2.66 40.59
CA GLY A 234 3.54 2.43 39.55
C GLY A 234 2.45 3.49 39.47
N LYS A 235 2.59 4.62 40.19
CA LYS A 235 1.64 5.72 40.08
C LYS A 235 1.77 6.42 38.75
N VAL A 236 0.68 6.52 38.04
CA VAL A 236 0.60 7.18 36.72
C VAL A 236 0.33 8.68 36.89
N LEU A 237 1.22 9.51 36.34
CA LEU A 237 1.07 10.96 36.25
C LEU A 237 0.79 11.36 34.81
N ARG A 238 -0.20 12.21 34.61
CA ARG A 238 -0.67 12.60 33.28
C ARG A 238 -0.20 14.00 32.93
N LEU A 239 0.54 14.11 31.82
CA LEU A 239 0.93 15.39 31.23
C LEU A 239 -0.02 15.72 30.08
N LYS A 240 -0.65 16.90 30.15
CA LYS A 240 -1.54 17.37 29.09
C LYS A 240 -0.72 17.92 27.91
N GLU A 241 -1.26 17.77 26.70
CA GLU A 241 -0.69 18.36 25.46
C GLU A 241 0.72 17.89 25.07
N LYS A 242 1.14 16.70 25.58
CA LYS A 242 2.45 16.09 25.27
C LYS A 242 2.33 14.74 24.57
N GLY A 243 1.14 14.42 24.04
CA GLY A 243 0.89 13.24 23.22
C GLY A 243 1.18 13.43 21.74
N ILE A 244 0.94 12.39 20.96
CA ILE A 244 1.09 12.40 19.50
C ILE A 244 -0.20 12.92 18.84
N PRO A 245 -0.13 13.86 17.88
CA PRO A 245 -1.30 14.29 17.14
C PRO A 245 -1.92 13.13 16.36
N SER A 246 -3.25 13.10 16.25
CA SER A 246 -3.92 12.09 15.43
C SER A 246 -3.94 12.52 13.97
N PRO A 247 -3.50 11.70 13.02
CA PRO A 247 -3.50 12.04 11.60
C PRO A 247 -4.92 12.14 11.01
N VAL A 248 -5.93 11.64 11.72
CA VAL A 248 -7.34 11.56 11.26
C VAL A 248 -8.22 12.65 11.90
N SER A 249 -7.72 13.41 12.87
CA SER A 249 -8.55 14.36 13.62
C SER A 249 -8.53 15.74 13.01
N TYR A 250 -9.53 16.03 12.21
CA TYR A 250 -10.10 17.36 12.20
C TYR A 250 -10.79 17.56 13.56
N THR A 251 -10.27 18.46 14.41
CA THR A 251 -10.85 18.86 15.69
C THR A 251 -11.04 17.70 16.69
N HIS A 252 -10.08 17.45 17.54
CA HIS A 252 -10.22 17.37 19.01
C HIS A 252 -8.93 16.89 19.69
N LEU A 253 -8.42 17.78 20.53
CA LEU A 253 -7.72 17.51 21.80
C LEU A 253 -6.60 16.47 21.78
N THR A 254 -5.40 17.00 21.73
CA THR A 254 -4.20 16.35 22.27
C THR A 254 -4.52 15.51 23.50
N LEU A 255 -4.38 14.22 23.37
CA LEU A 255 -4.47 13.32 24.48
C LEU A 255 -3.15 13.35 25.26
N PRO A 256 -3.21 13.13 26.55
CA PRO A 256 -2.10 13.36 27.46
C PRO A 256 -1.04 12.29 27.43
N THR A 257 0.18 12.70 27.70
CA THR A 257 1.30 11.83 27.99
C THR A 257 1.16 11.28 29.40
N ILE A 258 1.26 9.98 29.56
CA ILE A 258 1.28 9.32 30.85
C ILE A 258 2.71 8.91 31.13
N CYS A 259 3.28 9.39 32.23
CA CYS A 259 4.55 8.90 32.78
C CYS A 259 4.25 8.09 34.05
N SER A 260 4.74 6.87 34.10
CA SER A 260 4.66 6.01 35.30
C SER A 260 5.98 5.96 36.08
#